data_9c35d78f592a6dbd53a7f979d1c62bf9
#
_entry.id   9c35d78f592a6dbd53a7f979d1c62bf9
#
_cell.length_a   1.000
_cell.length_b   1.000
_cell.length_c   1.000
_cell.angle_alpha   90.00
_cell.angle_beta   90.00
_cell.angle_gamma   90.00
#
_symmetry.space_group_name_H-M   'P 1'
#
loop_
_entity.id
_entity.type
_entity.pdbx_description
1 polymer ?
#
loop_
_entity_poly.entity_id
_entity_poly.type
_entity_poly.pdbx_seq_one_letter_code
_entity_poly.pdbx_strand_id
1 'polypeptide(L)'
;SYTVDILGGEYESTTKELDLSALTGETLEETAAQLGKLPDLETVELCDENGDSGLTKEQAKQIIAAAPQAVFHYAFDFYGETLSTDMEEVVLKKKSIGDGGQEEVRLALDLLSNCKRFVLEDCGLSSDVLVKLREDYRDRTKVVWRVYFGNGTSLTDAEVVRSVYDLKDSNCSELQYLEDVKYADFGHDEYLNDSSFLSGMKSLEVLIISGSPIKDLSPLSACKNLRILEIANCGYITDLSPLEDCESLEMLNISHTKATEGLSALEERNMTHLTAVGGIWNKISQEDRDAFQEDHPDCWIVTSGNEYGVGWRYEDKETKMEWYEKASEAFKYPHAPNNVGWYLE
;
A
#
# COMPACT_ATOMS: atom_id res chain seq x y z
N SER A 1 20.17 -35.22 29.44
CA SER A 1 18.70 -35.02 29.46
C SER A 1 18.21 -34.94 30.90
N TYR A 2 17.13 -34.27 31.13
CA TYR A 2 16.39 -34.20 32.38
C TYR A 2 14.90 -34.28 32.02
N THR A 3 14.07 -34.59 32.99
CA THR A 3 12.62 -34.62 32.82
C THR A 3 11.97 -33.37 33.45
N VAL A 4 10.85 -32.99 32.89
CA VAL A 4 9.99 -31.89 33.34
C VAL A 4 8.60 -32.44 33.58
N ASP A 5 7.99 -32.15 34.72
CA ASP A 5 6.60 -32.48 34.99
C ASP A 5 5.69 -31.37 34.46
N ILE A 6 4.74 -31.73 33.60
CA ILE A 6 3.74 -30.83 33.06
C ILE A 6 2.38 -31.52 33.10
N LEU A 7 1.43 -30.95 33.80
CA LEU A 7 0.07 -31.51 34.00
C LEU A 7 0.07 -32.96 34.50
N GLY A 8 1.07 -33.34 35.32
CA GLY A 8 1.23 -34.70 35.87
C GLY A 8 1.83 -35.73 34.88
N GLY A 9 2.28 -35.27 33.71
CA GLY A 9 3.08 -36.07 32.75
C GLY A 9 4.56 -35.74 32.85
N GLU A 10 5.43 -36.74 32.74
CA GLU A 10 6.87 -36.56 32.69
C GLU A 10 7.35 -36.47 31.22
N TYR A 11 8.05 -35.38 30.87
CA TYR A 11 8.54 -35.10 29.53
C TYR A 11 10.06 -34.89 29.54
N GLU A 12 10.74 -35.51 28.59
CA GLU A 12 12.19 -35.31 28.39
C GLU A 12 12.48 -33.89 27.91
N SER A 13 13.63 -33.32 28.28
CA SER A 13 14.09 -32.00 27.78
C SER A 13 14.22 -31.90 26.25
N THR A 14 14.19 -33.04 25.58
CA THR A 14 14.25 -33.19 24.10
C THR A 14 12.87 -33.37 23.47
N THR A 15 11.78 -33.19 24.25
CA THR A 15 10.40 -33.28 23.75
C THR A 15 10.17 -32.21 22.68
N LYS A 16 9.60 -32.60 21.54
CA LYS A 16 9.33 -31.73 20.41
C LYS A 16 7.86 -31.35 20.28
N GLU A 17 6.99 -32.24 20.68
CA GLU A 17 5.54 -32.07 20.56
C GLU A 17 4.88 -32.22 21.94
N LEU A 18 3.93 -31.37 22.25
CA LEU A 18 3.26 -31.36 23.53
C LEU A 18 1.77 -31.10 23.37
N ASP A 19 0.95 -31.98 23.93
CA ASP A 19 -0.49 -31.79 24.02
C ASP A 19 -0.84 -31.15 25.37
N LEU A 20 -1.32 -29.92 25.34
CA LEU A 20 -1.79 -29.13 26.46
C LEU A 20 -3.30 -28.81 26.34
N SER A 21 -4.06 -29.58 25.59
CA SER A 21 -5.53 -29.39 25.44
C SER A 21 -6.30 -29.42 26.75
N ALA A 22 -5.76 -30.11 27.77
CA ALA A 22 -6.28 -30.14 29.12
C ALA A 22 -5.90 -28.97 30.02
N LEU A 23 -5.08 -28.00 29.51
CA LEU A 23 -4.61 -26.87 30.27
C LEU A 23 -5.76 -25.92 30.61
N THR A 24 -5.81 -25.50 31.89
CA THR A 24 -6.79 -24.52 32.40
C THR A 24 -6.10 -23.33 33.03
N GLY A 25 -6.85 -22.27 33.33
CA GLY A 25 -6.33 -21.13 34.04
C GLY A 25 -5.74 -21.43 35.42
N GLU A 26 -6.17 -22.51 36.08
CA GLU A 26 -5.65 -22.90 37.39
C GLU A 26 -4.23 -23.47 37.35
N THR A 27 -3.86 -24.14 36.24
CA THR A 27 -2.56 -24.76 36.05
C THR A 27 -1.63 -23.95 35.14
N LEU A 28 -2.09 -22.81 34.66
CA LEU A 28 -1.39 -21.99 33.63
C LEU A 28 0.00 -21.51 34.08
N GLU A 29 0.12 -20.92 35.26
CA GLU A 29 1.40 -20.36 35.76
C GLU A 29 2.45 -21.43 35.95
N GLU A 30 2.05 -22.57 36.54
CA GLU A 30 2.95 -23.69 36.74
C GLU A 30 3.41 -24.28 35.40
N THR A 31 2.49 -24.51 34.47
CA THR A 31 2.80 -25.02 33.13
C THR A 31 3.72 -24.05 32.38
N ALA A 32 3.44 -22.75 32.39
CA ALA A 32 4.29 -21.73 31.74
C ALA A 32 5.73 -21.75 32.27
N ALA A 33 5.92 -21.89 33.59
CA ALA A 33 7.23 -21.99 34.21
C ALA A 33 8.00 -23.27 33.79
N GLN A 34 7.29 -24.34 33.45
CA GLN A 34 7.90 -25.59 32.99
C GLN A 34 8.25 -25.59 31.49
N LEU A 35 7.44 -24.95 30.64
CA LEU A 35 7.65 -24.88 29.19
C LEU A 35 9.01 -24.30 28.83
N GLY A 36 9.48 -23.29 29.53
CA GLY A 36 10.83 -22.71 29.32
C GLY A 36 12.00 -23.68 29.55
N LYS A 37 11.72 -24.87 30.12
CA LYS A 37 12.69 -25.94 30.33
C LYS A 37 12.71 -26.99 29.21
N LEU A 38 11.92 -26.80 28.17
CA LEU A 38 11.86 -27.64 26.98
C LEU A 38 12.43 -26.92 25.76
N PRO A 39 13.76 -26.82 25.62
CA PRO A 39 14.39 -26.02 24.57
C PRO A 39 14.15 -26.55 23.15
N ASP A 40 13.88 -27.86 23.02
CA ASP A 40 13.67 -28.53 21.74
C ASP A 40 12.19 -28.61 21.34
N LEU A 41 11.29 -27.94 22.10
CA LEU A 41 9.85 -27.92 21.83
C LEU A 41 9.55 -27.20 20.49
N GLU A 42 8.92 -27.93 19.57
CA GLU A 42 8.61 -27.46 18.22
C GLU A 42 7.11 -27.12 18.09
N THR A 43 6.21 -27.95 18.65
CA THR A 43 4.76 -27.77 18.52
C THR A 43 4.03 -28.01 19.83
N VAL A 44 2.97 -27.22 20.05
CA VAL A 44 2.09 -27.34 21.23
C VAL A 44 0.63 -27.25 20.79
N GLU A 45 -0.15 -28.25 21.16
CA GLU A 45 -1.59 -28.26 20.97
C GLU A 45 -2.31 -27.70 22.20
N LEU A 46 -3.14 -26.66 22.03
CA LEU A 46 -3.91 -26.02 23.09
C LEU A 46 -5.43 -26.29 22.98
N CYS A 47 -5.85 -26.95 21.90
CA CYS A 47 -7.26 -27.29 21.66
C CYS A 47 -7.46 -28.80 21.74
N ASP A 48 -8.67 -29.22 22.13
CA ASP A 48 -9.10 -30.61 22.08
C ASP A 48 -9.44 -31.02 20.62
N GLU A 49 -9.88 -32.27 20.45
CA GLU A 49 -10.30 -32.83 19.16
C GLU A 49 -11.48 -32.10 18.49
N ASN A 50 -12.24 -31.32 19.28
CA ASN A 50 -13.35 -30.49 18.78
C ASN A 50 -12.92 -29.07 18.44
N GLY A 51 -11.65 -28.70 18.69
CA GLY A 51 -11.13 -27.37 18.52
C GLY A 51 -11.41 -26.42 19.69
N ASP A 52 -11.86 -26.96 20.83
CA ASP A 52 -12.15 -26.18 22.04
C ASP A 52 -10.93 -26.12 22.97
N SER A 53 -10.72 -24.98 23.61
CA SER A 53 -9.67 -24.77 24.61
C SER A 53 -10.25 -24.31 25.94
N GLY A 54 -9.68 -24.77 27.03
CA GLY A 54 -10.01 -24.31 28.39
C GLY A 54 -9.44 -22.95 28.76
N LEU A 55 -8.70 -22.28 27.81
CA LEU A 55 -8.02 -21.02 28.04
C LEU A 55 -8.79 -19.84 27.45
N THR A 56 -8.76 -18.70 28.14
CA THR A 56 -9.09 -17.41 27.53
C THR A 56 -8.00 -16.97 26.56
N LYS A 57 -8.31 -16.00 25.70
CA LYS A 57 -7.33 -15.41 24.76
C LYS A 57 -6.09 -14.85 25.45
N GLU A 58 -6.28 -14.18 26.59
CA GLU A 58 -5.21 -13.64 27.42
C GLU A 58 -4.32 -14.74 28.02
N GLN A 59 -4.95 -15.83 28.48
CA GLN A 59 -4.25 -17.00 29.02
C GLN A 59 -3.48 -17.73 27.90
N ALA A 60 -4.06 -17.88 26.73
CA ALA A 60 -3.38 -18.43 25.56
C ALA A 60 -2.17 -17.57 25.15
N LYS A 61 -2.30 -16.25 25.13
CA LYS A 61 -1.18 -15.33 24.88
C LYS A 61 -0.07 -15.52 25.92
N GLN A 62 -0.40 -15.70 27.18
CA GLN A 62 0.57 -15.91 28.26
C GLN A 62 1.35 -17.22 28.06
N ILE A 63 0.67 -18.33 27.75
CA ILE A 63 1.33 -19.64 27.57
C ILE A 63 2.18 -19.67 26.30
N ILE A 64 1.73 -19.04 25.21
CA ILE A 64 2.50 -18.89 23.96
C ILE A 64 3.79 -18.12 24.22
N ALA A 65 3.73 -17.05 25.01
CA ALA A 65 4.92 -16.27 25.34
C ALA A 65 5.95 -17.03 26.20
N ALA A 66 5.55 -18.09 26.89
CA ALA A 66 6.45 -18.90 27.74
C ALA A 66 7.38 -19.81 26.94
N ALA A 67 7.06 -20.14 25.68
CA ALA A 67 7.89 -20.93 24.78
C ALA A 67 7.88 -20.35 23.34
N PRO A 68 8.49 -19.20 23.12
CA PRO A 68 8.42 -18.47 21.84
C PRO A 68 9.09 -19.18 20.67
N GLN A 69 9.86 -20.24 20.92
CA GLN A 69 10.48 -21.09 19.91
C GLN A 69 9.49 -22.09 19.30
N ALA A 70 8.38 -22.42 20.00
CA ALA A 70 7.42 -23.40 19.56
C ALA A 70 6.24 -22.78 18.80
N VAL A 71 5.66 -23.55 17.89
CA VAL A 71 4.42 -23.23 17.21
C VAL A 71 3.25 -23.73 18.05
N PHE A 72 2.33 -22.85 18.40
CA PHE A 72 1.16 -23.19 19.19
C PHE A 72 -0.09 -23.24 18.29
N HIS A 73 -0.84 -24.34 18.38
CA HIS A 73 -2.14 -24.51 17.74
C HIS A 73 -3.24 -24.11 18.73
N TYR A 74 -3.87 -22.98 18.48
CA TYR A 74 -4.94 -22.42 19.31
C TYR A 74 -6.02 -21.81 18.45
N ALA A 75 -7.27 -22.15 18.69
CA ALA A 75 -8.43 -21.56 18.03
C ALA A 75 -9.30 -20.80 19.03
N PHE A 76 -9.93 -19.71 18.59
CA PHE A 76 -10.77 -18.86 19.44
C PHE A 76 -11.87 -18.16 18.64
N ASP A 77 -12.98 -17.86 19.31
CA ASP A 77 -14.03 -17.02 18.71
C ASP A 77 -13.59 -15.55 18.68
N PHE A 78 -13.83 -14.91 17.52
CA PHE A 78 -13.61 -13.49 17.32
C PHE A 78 -14.76 -12.89 16.50
N TYR A 79 -15.70 -12.23 17.17
CA TYR A 79 -16.91 -11.64 16.57
C TYR A 79 -17.71 -12.64 15.70
N GLY A 80 -17.83 -13.88 16.17
CA GLY A 80 -18.55 -14.94 15.49
C GLY A 80 -17.81 -15.61 14.32
N GLU A 81 -16.51 -15.38 14.21
CA GLU A 81 -15.61 -16.13 13.35
C GLU A 81 -14.64 -16.94 14.22
N THR A 82 -14.35 -18.18 13.86
CA THR A 82 -13.29 -18.95 14.51
C THR A 82 -11.96 -18.61 13.85
N LEU A 83 -11.04 -18.02 14.61
CA LEU A 83 -9.67 -17.75 14.18
C LEU A 83 -8.74 -18.80 14.79
N SER A 84 -7.66 -19.11 14.08
CA SER A 84 -6.62 -20.04 14.52
C SER A 84 -5.23 -19.44 14.33
N THR A 85 -4.33 -19.72 15.26
CA THR A 85 -2.91 -19.33 15.20
C THR A 85 -2.19 -19.82 13.93
N ASP A 86 -2.75 -20.81 13.23
CA ASP A 86 -2.23 -21.34 11.97
C ASP A 86 -2.56 -20.48 10.74
N MET A 87 -3.48 -19.53 10.90
CA MET A 87 -3.93 -18.70 9.77
C MET A 87 -2.85 -17.72 9.31
N GLU A 88 -2.51 -17.77 8.03
CA GLU A 88 -1.63 -16.79 7.39
C GLU A 88 -2.39 -15.54 6.91
N GLU A 89 -3.70 -15.67 6.70
CA GLU A 89 -4.59 -14.58 6.32
C GLU A 89 -5.90 -14.64 7.11
N VAL A 90 -6.35 -13.47 7.57
CA VAL A 90 -7.68 -13.29 8.18
C VAL A 90 -8.42 -12.20 7.44
N VAL A 91 -9.69 -12.46 7.09
CA VAL A 91 -10.57 -11.49 6.43
C VAL A 91 -11.87 -11.36 7.20
N LEU A 92 -12.04 -10.22 7.87
CA LEU A 92 -13.24 -9.87 8.62
C LEU A 92 -14.04 -8.83 7.83
N LYS A 93 -15.31 -9.13 7.57
CA LYS A 93 -16.20 -8.24 6.80
C LYS A 93 -17.43 -7.89 7.60
N LYS A 94 -17.71 -6.57 7.69
CA LYS A 94 -18.95 -6.04 8.31
C LYS A 94 -19.20 -6.55 9.73
N LYS A 95 -18.12 -6.74 10.50
CA LYS A 95 -18.20 -7.09 11.91
C LYS A 95 -18.40 -5.81 12.73
N SER A 96 -19.28 -5.86 13.72
CA SER A 96 -19.55 -4.71 14.60
C SER A 96 -18.46 -4.59 15.68
N ILE A 97 -17.22 -4.32 15.29
CA ILE A 97 -16.08 -4.17 16.20
C ILE A 97 -16.09 -2.76 16.79
N GLY A 98 -16.05 -1.73 15.94
CA GLY A 98 -15.93 -0.32 16.35
C GLY A 98 -14.63 -0.01 17.10
N ASP A 99 -14.38 1.26 17.39
CA ASP A 99 -13.15 1.68 18.07
C ASP A 99 -13.03 1.10 19.50
N GLY A 100 -14.16 0.78 20.14
CA GLY A 100 -14.18 0.12 21.46
C GLY A 100 -13.59 -1.30 21.45
N GLY A 101 -13.56 -1.97 20.31
CA GLY A 101 -12.97 -3.30 20.14
C GLY A 101 -11.49 -3.30 19.75
N GLN A 102 -10.82 -2.13 19.72
CA GLN A 102 -9.40 -2.01 19.33
C GLN A 102 -8.48 -2.96 20.10
N GLU A 103 -8.65 -3.08 21.42
CA GLU A 103 -7.81 -3.96 22.26
C GLU A 103 -8.06 -5.44 21.98
N GLU A 104 -9.28 -5.83 21.63
CA GLU A 104 -9.57 -7.20 21.19
C GLU A 104 -8.90 -7.51 19.83
N VAL A 105 -8.88 -6.54 18.91
CA VAL A 105 -8.16 -6.69 17.64
C VAL A 105 -6.65 -6.85 17.90
N ARG A 106 -6.08 -6.09 18.84
CA ARG A 106 -4.67 -6.23 19.24
C ARG A 106 -4.39 -7.62 19.80
N LEU A 107 -5.26 -8.08 20.70
CA LEU A 107 -5.11 -9.41 21.31
C LEU A 107 -5.17 -10.52 20.24
N ALA A 108 -6.11 -10.41 19.29
CA ALA A 108 -6.19 -11.34 18.16
C ALA A 108 -4.91 -11.31 17.30
N LEU A 109 -4.42 -10.12 16.95
CA LEU A 109 -3.17 -9.97 16.19
C LEU A 109 -1.97 -10.55 16.96
N ASP A 110 -1.91 -10.39 18.27
CA ASP A 110 -0.82 -10.95 19.10
C ASP A 110 -0.85 -12.48 19.12
N LEU A 111 -2.03 -13.09 19.12
CA LEU A 111 -2.19 -14.54 19.06
C LEU A 111 -1.86 -15.11 17.68
N LEU A 112 -2.21 -14.40 16.62
CA LEU A 112 -2.05 -14.82 15.23
C LEU A 112 -0.62 -14.54 14.72
N SER A 113 0.37 -15.17 15.33
CA SER A 113 1.79 -14.93 15.02
C SER A 113 2.18 -15.28 13.58
N ASN A 114 1.46 -16.20 12.93
CA ASN A 114 1.68 -16.61 11.54
C ASN A 114 0.95 -15.71 10.53
N CYS A 115 0.01 -14.87 11.00
CA CYS A 115 -0.81 -14.04 10.12
C CYS A 115 0.04 -12.96 9.43
N LYS A 116 0.09 -13.02 8.10
CA LYS A 116 0.78 -12.04 7.25
C LYS A 116 -0.13 -10.91 6.80
N ARG A 117 -1.43 -11.19 6.72
CA ARG A 117 -2.43 -10.24 6.21
C ARG A 117 -3.71 -10.32 7.04
N PHE A 118 -4.09 -9.21 7.68
CA PHE A 118 -5.28 -9.10 8.53
C PHE A 118 -6.19 -8.00 7.99
N VAL A 119 -7.33 -8.38 7.43
CA VAL A 119 -8.24 -7.49 6.72
C VAL A 119 -9.46 -7.16 7.57
N LEU A 120 -9.75 -5.88 7.71
CA LEU A 120 -10.86 -5.30 8.49
C LEU A 120 -11.78 -4.50 7.54
N GLU A 121 -12.59 -5.19 6.73
CA GLU A 121 -13.52 -4.53 5.81
C GLU A 121 -14.80 -4.11 6.52
N ASP A 122 -15.08 -2.79 6.58
CA ASP A 122 -16.31 -2.22 7.12
C ASP A 122 -16.60 -2.70 8.56
N CYS A 123 -15.58 -2.82 9.40
CA CYS A 123 -15.71 -3.30 10.77
C CYS A 123 -15.97 -2.18 11.80
N GLY A 124 -16.24 -0.95 11.34
CA GLY A 124 -16.62 0.18 12.19
C GLY A 124 -15.46 0.83 12.98
N LEU A 125 -14.22 0.47 12.66
CA LEU A 125 -13.03 1.11 13.21
C LEU A 125 -12.76 2.42 12.45
N SER A 126 -12.35 3.46 13.19
CA SER A 126 -11.92 4.73 12.58
C SER A 126 -10.57 4.59 11.90
N SER A 127 -10.30 5.47 10.94
CA SER A 127 -9.03 5.49 10.21
C SER A 127 -7.84 5.69 11.15
N ASP A 128 -7.99 6.48 12.20
CA ASP A 128 -6.92 6.71 13.19
C ASP A 128 -6.54 5.42 13.93
N VAL A 129 -7.53 4.62 14.31
CA VAL A 129 -7.32 3.31 14.96
C VAL A 129 -6.67 2.34 13.97
N LEU A 130 -7.15 2.28 12.73
CA LEU A 130 -6.63 1.40 11.69
C LEU A 130 -5.18 1.73 11.32
N VAL A 131 -4.85 3.02 11.18
CA VAL A 131 -3.48 3.48 10.95
C VAL A 131 -2.58 3.06 12.10
N LYS A 132 -3.01 3.26 13.34
CA LYS A 132 -2.22 2.87 14.50
C LYS A 132 -2.00 1.35 14.57
N LEU A 133 -3.01 0.55 14.29
CA LEU A 133 -2.87 -0.91 14.21
C LEU A 133 -1.88 -1.30 13.10
N ARG A 134 -1.97 -0.68 11.92
CA ARG A 134 -1.03 -0.92 10.82
C ARG A 134 0.42 -0.61 11.22
N GLU A 135 0.66 0.53 11.87
CA GLU A 135 2.00 0.92 12.31
C GLU A 135 2.55 -0.04 13.38
N ASP A 136 1.73 -0.38 14.38
CA ASP A 136 2.16 -1.21 15.52
C ASP A 136 2.50 -2.65 15.08
N TYR A 137 1.91 -3.14 13.98
CA TYR A 137 2.12 -4.51 13.48
C TYR A 137 2.85 -4.59 12.14
N ARG A 138 3.32 -3.46 11.60
CA ARG A 138 3.95 -3.31 10.27
C ARG A 138 5.01 -4.36 9.94
N ASP A 139 5.86 -4.69 10.89
CA ASP A 139 7.01 -5.60 10.68
C ASP A 139 6.59 -7.08 10.61
N ARG A 140 5.35 -7.41 11.00
CA ARG A 140 4.89 -8.79 11.10
C ARG A 140 3.65 -9.09 10.25
N THR A 141 2.64 -8.26 10.42
CA THR A 141 1.31 -8.47 9.85
C THR A 141 0.84 -7.22 9.12
N LYS A 142 0.49 -7.34 7.85
CA LYS A 142 -0.12 -6.26 7.09
C LYS A 142 -1.59 -6.10 7.53
N VAL A 143 -1.90 -5.01 8.23
CA VAL A 143 -3.27 -4.63 8.59
C VAL A 143 -3.88 -3.86 7.43
N VAL A 144 -4.98 -4.36 6.89
CA VAL A 144 -5.62 -3.89 5.66
C VAL A 144 -7.07 -3.53 5.93
N TRP A 145 -7.54 -2.46 5.32
CA TRP A 145 -8.96 -2.08 5.39
C TRP A 145 -9.46 -1.52 4.07
N ARG A 146 -10.77 -1.29 3.97
CA ARG A 146 -11.39 -0.69 2.80
C ARG A 146 -11.45 0.82 2.95
N VAL A 147 -11.04 1.53 1.92
CA VAL A 147 -11.15 2.98 1.76
C VAL A 147 -12.13 3.33 0.65
N TYR A 148 -12.73 4.50 0.74
CA TYR A 148 -13.76 5.00 -0.15
C TYR A 148 -13.31 6.32 -0.77
N PHE A 149 -13.44 6.46 -2.08
CA PHE A 149 -13.06 7.67 -2.82
C PHE A 149 -13.85 7.76 -4.13
N GLY A 150 -14.15 8.97 -4.58
CA GLY A 150 -14.98 9.13 -5.77
C GLY A 150 -16.29 8.34 -5.66
N ASN A 151 -16.55 7.51 -6.65
CA ASN A 151 -17.63 6.52 -6.67
C ASN A 151 -17.10 5.09 -6.44
N GLY A 152 -15.84 4.94 -6.08
CA GLY A 152 -15.14 3.69 -5.93
C GLY A 152 -14.68 3.36 -4.52
N THR A 153 -14.09 2.20 -4.38
CA THR A 153 -13.44 1.72 -3.16
C THR A 153 -12.22 0.88 -3.49
N SER A 154 -11.28 0.79 -2.56
CA SER A 154 -10.13 -0.12 -2.65
C SER A 154 -9.75 -0.66 -1.29
N LEU A 155 -9.00 -1.76 -1.25
CA LEU A 155 -8.27 -2.16 -0.04
C LEU A 155 -6.96 -1.38 0.04
N THR A 156 -6.49 -1.09 1.25
CA THR A 156 -5.30 -0.25 1.47
C THR A 156 -3.99 -0.87 0.96
N ASP A 157 -3.98 -2.16 0.67
CA ASP A 157 -2.85 -2.88 0.10
C ASP A 157 -2.94 -3.10 -1.42
N ALA A 158 -3.86 -2.39 -2.09
CA ALA A 158 -3.95 -2.44 -3.54
C ALA A 158 -2.73 -1.80 -4.20
N GLU A 159 -2.20 -2.44 -5.23
CA GLU A 159 -1.08 -1.90 -6.03
C GLU A 159 -1.54 -0.98 -7.16
N VAL A 160 -2.82 -1.00 -7.49
CA VAL A 160 -3.40 -0.23 -8.59
C VAL A 160 -4.68 0.46 -8.13
N VAL A 161 -4.78 1.75 -8.42
CA VAL A 161 -6.00 2.53 -8.19
C VAL A 161 -6.34 3.37 -9.41
N ARG A 162 -7.62 3.42 -9.74
CA ARG A 162 -8.13 4.27 -10.82
C ARG A 162 -9.46 4.90 -10.41
N SER A 163 -9.53 6.23 -10.51
CA SER A 163 -10.76 7.00 -10.36
C SER A 163 -10.67 8.20 -11.32
N VAL A 164 -11.47 8.19 -12.37
CA VAL A 164 -11.41 9.16 -13.46
C VAL A 164 -12.79 9.78 -13.62
N TYR A 165 -12.88 11.12 -13.61
CA TYR A 165 -14.09 11.94 -13.60
C TYR A 165 -14.91 11.91 -12.29
N ASP A 166 -14.40 11.31 -11.20
CA ASP A 166 -15.15 11.06 -9.97
C ASP A 166 -14.60 11.79 -8.74
N LEU A 167 -13.30 12.11 -8.73
CA LEU A 167 -12.64 12.70 -7.57
C LEU A 167 -12.92 14.21 -7.47
N LYS A 168 -13.00 14.63 -6.24
CA LYS A 168 -13.07 16.02 -5.81
C LYS A 168 -12.51 16.14 -4.40
N ASP A 169 -12.20 17.35 -3.97
CA ASP A 169 -11.61 17.61 -2.65
C ASP A 169 -12.38 17.00 -1.47
N SER A 170 -13.71 16.85 -1.62
CA SER A 170 -14.56 16.30 -0.54
C SER A 170 -14.59 14.78 -0.45
N ASN A 171 -13.96 14.05 -1.38
CA ASN A 171 -14.01 12.58 -1.43
C ASN A 171 -12.68 11.89 -1.81
N CYS A 172 -11.56 12.61 -1.74
CA CYS A 172 -10.23 12.06 -2.08
C CYS A 172 -9.36 11.73 -0.86
N SER A 173 -9.73 12.20 0.33
CA SER A 173 -8.86 12.16 1.52
C SER A 173 -8.44 10.76 1.95
N GLU A 174 -9.30 9.74 1.78
CA GLU A 174 -8.95 8.36 2.16
C GLU A 174 -7.91 7.71 1.23
N LEU A 175 -7.68 8.26 0.04
CA LEU A 175 -6.62 7.81 -0.85
C LEU A 175 -5.22 7.87 -0.19
N GLN A 176 -5.02 8.73 0.80
CA GLN A 176 -3.76 8.81 1.56
C GLN A 176 -3.37 7.51 2.28
N TYR A 177 -4.31 6.58 2.48
CA TYR A 177 -4.04 5.32 3.15
C TYR A 177 -3.56 4.20 2.21
N LEU A 178 -3.52 4.45 0.90
CA LEU A 178 -3.09 3.52 -0.15
C LEU A 178 -1.56 3.52 -0.31
N GLU A 179 -0.82 3.09 0.72
CA GLU A 179 0.65 3.15 0.73
C GLU A 179 1.33 2.24 -0.30
N ASP A 180 0.67 1.15 -0.69
CA ASP A 180 1.21 0.12 -1.59
C ASP A 180 0.92 0.39 -3.08
N VAL A 181 0.16 1.44 -3.39
CA VAL A 181 -0.18 1.77 -4.78
C VAL A 181 1.06 2.14 -5.58
N LYS A 182 1.28 1.40 -6.66
CA LYS A 182 2.33 1.64 -7.66
C LYS A 182 1.83 2.39 -8.88
N TYR A 183 0.59 2.11 -9.29
CA TYR A 183 -0.04 2.70 -10.47
C TYR A 183 -1.31 3.44 -10.07
N ALA A 184 -1.36 4.74 -10.31
CA ALA A 184 -2.53 5.58 -10.04
C ALA A 184 -2.96 6.37 -11.27
N ASP A 185 -4.26 6.33 -11.60
CA ASP A 185 -4.88 7.15 -12.63
C ASP A 185 -6.06 7.93 -12.04
N PHE A 186 -5.85 9.24 -11.91
CA PHE A 186 -6.81 10.25 -11.42
C PHE A 186 -7.04 11.35 -12.48
N GLY A 187 -7.00 10.97 -13.76
CA GLY A 187 -7.14 11.91 -14.85
C GLY A 187 -8.57 12.47 -14.97
N HIS A 188 -8.67 13.72 -15.48
CA HIS A 188 -9.93 14.39 -15.82
C HIS A 188 -10.85 14.66 -14.63
N ASP A 189 -10.32 14.85 -13.44
CA ASP A 189 -11.08 15.18 -12.23
C ASP A 189 -11.17 16.69 -12.03
N GLU A 190 -12.14 17.33 -12.69
CA GLU A 190 -12.29 18.80 -12.80
C GLU A 190 -12.49 19.53 -11.45
N TYR A 191 -12.79 18.81 -10.37
CA TYR A 191 -13.02 19.35 -9.03
C TYR A 191 -11.99 18.89 -8.00
N LEU A 192 -10.89 18.29 -8.46
CA LEU A 192 -9.78 17.84 -7.64
C LEU A 192 -8.69 18.91 -7.58
N ASN A 193 -8.72 19.77 -6.57
CA ASN A 193 -7.68 20.77 -6.31
C ASN A 193 -6.67 20.31 -5.25
N ASP A 194 -7.13 19.49 -4.31
CA ASP A 194 -6.33 18.98 -3.20
C ASP A 194 -5.52 17.76 -3.66
N SER A 195 -4.21 17.90 -3.63
CA SER A 195 -3.25 16.83 -3.93
C SER A 195 -2.63 16.20 -2.68
N SER A 196 -3.00 16.64 -1.47
CA SER A 196 -2.38 16.25 -0.20
C SER A 196 -2.36 14.73 0.05
N PHE A 197 -3.37 14.00 -0.44
CA PHE A 197 -3.47 12.55 -0.33
C PHE A 197 -2.32 11.80 -1.01
N LEU A 198 -1.67 12.41 -2.01
CA LEU A 198 -0.52 11.80 -2.71
C LEU A 198 0.66 11.56 -1.77
N SER A 199 0.80 12.33 -0.69
CA SER A 199 1.86 12.13 0.30
C SER A 199 1.79 10.78 1.02
N GLY A 200 0.64 10.11 1.01
CA GLY A 200 0.45 8.77 1.57
C GLY A 200 0.81 7.64 0.60
N MET A 201 0.92 7.91 -0.70
CA MET A 201 1.17 6.90 -1.74
C MET A 201 2.67 6.66 -1.95
N LYS A 202 3.35 6.15 -0.93
CA LYS A 202 4.81 6.05 -0.87
C LYS A 202 5.44 5.09 -1.89
N SER A 203 4.67 4.11 -2.36
CA SER A 203 5.12 3.11 -3.34
C SER A 203 4.87 3.52 -4.79
N LEU A 204 4.34 4.73 -5.03
CA LEU A 204 3.90 5.19 -6.35
C LEU A 204 5.05 5.23 -7.36
N GLU A 205 4.86 4.53 -8.48
CA GLU A 205 5.78 4.47 -9.61
C GLU A 205 5.24 5.22 -10.83
N VAL A 206 3.93 5.17 -11.05
CA VAL A 206 3.25 5.81 -12.19
C VAL A 206 2.05 6.59 -11.70
N LEU A 207 2.02 7.89 -11.99
CA LEU A 207 0.89 8.77 -11.71
C LEU A 207 0.39 9.45 -12.98
N ILE A 208 -0.88 9.24 -13.29
CA ILE A 208 -1.64 10.02 -14.27
C ILE A 208 -2.66 10.87 -13.52
N ILE A 209 -2.52 12.20 -13.59
CA ILE A 209 -3.44 13.15 -12.94
C ILE A 209 -3.82 14.29 -13.89
N SER A 210 -3.73 14.05 -15.17
CA SER A 210 -3.96 15.01 -16.24
C SER A 210 -5.37 15.58 -16.23
N GLY A 211 -5.48 16.87 -16.57
CA GLY A 211 -6.78 17.54 -16.70
C GLY A 211 -7.43 17.91 -15.37
N SER A 212 -6.71 17.84 -14.27
CA SER A 212 -7.18 18.23 -12.93
C SER A 212 -6.72 19.65 -12.58
N PRO A 213 -7.47 20.42 -11.77
CA PRO A 213 -7.12 21.78 -11.37
C PRO A 213 -6.10 21.84 -10.22
N ILE A 214 -5.38 20.77 -9.96
CA ILE A 214 -4.30 20.76 -8.96
C ILE A 214 -3.24 21.82 -9.31
N LYS A 215 -2.63 22.40 -8.28
CA LYS A 215 -1.58 23.41 -8.42
C LYS A 215 -0.34 23.16 -7.56
N ASP A 216 -0.48 22.31 -6.55
CA ASP A 216 0.57 22.00 -5.59
C ASP A 216 1.09 20.58 -5.85
N LEU A 217 2.37 20.47 -6.19
CA LEU A 217 3.08 19.20 -6.40
C LEU A 217 3.89 18.78 -5.16
N SER A 218 3.93 19.60 -4.09
CA SER A 218 4.74 19.31 -2.90
C SER A 218 4.43 17.97 -2.22
N PRO A 219 3.18 17.43 -2.24
CA PRO A 219 2.92 16.11 -1.69
C PRO A 219 3.67 14.97 -2.40
N LEU A 220 4.09 15.16 -3.65
CA LEU A 220 4.89 14.18 -4.40
C LEU A 220 6.30 14.00 -3.85
N SER A 221 6.79 14.90 -3.01
CA SER A 221 8.08 14.75 -2.31
C SER A 221 8.18 13.47 -1.47
N ALA A 222 7.04 12.90 -1.07
CA ALA A 222 6.96 11.61 -0.38
C ALA A 222 7.06 10.39 -1.32
N CYS A 223 6.90 10.60 -2.64
CA CYS A 223 6.82 9.54 -3.65
C CYS A 223 8.20 9.25 -4.26
N LYS A 224 9.14 8.74 -3.46
CA LYS A 224 10.54 8.53 -3.87
C LYS A 224 10.72 7.52 -5.03
N ASN A 225 9.73 6.66 -5.25
CA ASN A 225 9.73 5.67 -6.32
C ASN A 225 9.04 6.15 -7.61
N LEU A 226 8.53 7.39 -7.63
CA LEU A 226 7.80 7.93 -8.78
C LEU A 226 8.72 8.07 -9.99
N ARG A 227 8.45 7.29 -11.03
CA ARG A 227 9.23 7.24 -12.27
C ARG A 227 8.55 7.98 -13.41
N ILE A 228 7.22 7.94 -13.47
CA ILE A 228 6.43 8.46 -14.57
C ILE A 228 5.31 9.34 -14.03
N LEU A 229 5.33 10.62 -14.43
CA LEU A 229 4.35 11.61 -14.01
C LEU A 229 3.68 12.27 -15.21
N GLU A 230 2.37 12.13 -15.34
CA GLU A 230 1.54 12.77 -16.36
C GLU A 230 0.64 13.82 -15.70
N ILE A 231 1.00 15.11 -15.88
CA ILE A 231 0.24 16.27 -15.40
C ILE A 231 -0.23 17.18 -16.55
N ALA A 232 -0.35 16.61 -17.74
CA ALA A 232 -0.81 17.35 -18.91
C ALA A 232 -2.18 17.99 -18.66
N ASN A 233 -2.41 19.18 -19.19
CA ASN A 233 -3.65 19.94 -19.01
C ASN A 233 -3.97 20.35 -17.55
N CYS A 234 -3.01 20.27 -16.62
CA CYS A 234 -3.12 20.83 -15.27
C CYS A 234 -2.78 22.34 -15.31
N GLY A 235 -3.72 23.14 -15.76
CA GLY A 235 -3.48 24.55 -16.11
C GLY A 235 -3.16 25.50 -14.93
N TYR A 236 -3.05 25.01 -13.71
CA TYR A 236 -2.71 25.80 -12.51
C TYR A 236 -1.29 25.48 -11.98
N ILE A 237 -0.62 24.49 -12.52
CA ILE A 237 0.77 24.18 -12.17
C ILE A 237 1.68 25.18 -12.87
N THR A 238 2.49 25.93 -12.12
CA THR A 238 3.43 26.93 -12.60
C THR A 238 4.89 26.62 -12.29
N ASP A 239 5.13 25.79 -11.27
CA ASP A 239 6.44 25.48 -10.70
C ASP A 239 6.64 23.98 -10.56
N LEU A 240 7.80 23.49 -11.04
CA LEU A 240 8.21 22.09 -10.95
C LEU A 240 9.19 21.83 -9.79
N SER A 241 9.61 22.86 -9.06
CA SER A 241 10.59 22.72 -7.95
C SER A 241 10.22 21.63 -6.94
N PRO A 242 8.92 21.36 -6.62
CA PRO A 242 8.56 20.28 -5.72
C PRO A 242 8.93 18.87 -6.22
N LEU A 243 9.29 18.70 -7.48
CA LEU A 243 9.75 17.43 -8.05
C LEU A 243 11.21 17.10 -7.72
N GLU A 244 11.94 18.03 -7.07
CA GLU A 244 13.32 17.83 -6.62
C GLU A 244 13.46 16.56 -5.75
N ASP A 245 12.45 16.25 -4.97
CA ASP A 245 12.44 15.08 -4.10
C ASP A 245 12.00 13.77 -4.80
N CYS A 246 11.53 13.82 -6.04
CA CYS A 246 11.16 12.63 -6.83
C CYS A 246 12.42 12.01 -7.45
N GLU A 247 13.21 11.34 -6.62
CA GLU A 247 14.56 10.87 -6.97
C GLU A 247 14.60 9.88 -8.15
N SER A 248 13.52 9.14 -8.38
CA SER A 248 13.40 8.11 -9.41
C SER A 248 12.76 8.61 -10.71
N LEU A 249 12.43 9.91 -10.83
CA LEU A 249 11.69 10.43 -11.97
C LEU A 249 12.48 10.31 -13.27
N GLU A 250 11.88 9.66 -14.27
CA GLU A 250 12.45 9.37 -15.59
C GLU A 250 11.65 10.00 -16.73
N MET A 251 10.33 10.12 -16.55
CA MET A 251 9.43 10.58 -17.60
C MET A 251 8.43 11.60 -17.03
N LEU A 252 8.32 12.75 -17.68
CA LEU A 252 7.43 13.84 -17.24
C LEU A 252 6.65 14.42 -18.42
N ASN A 253 5.34 14.56 -18.27
CA ASN A 253 4.48 15.26 -19.22
C ASN A 253 3.86 16.50 -18.58
N ILE A 254 4.33 17.67 -19.00
CA ILE A 254 3.88 19.00 -18.57
C ILE A 254 3.06 19.73 -19.63
N SER A 255 2.62 19.04 -20.67
CA SER A 255 1.91 19.66 -21.80
C SER A 255 0.70 20.46 -21.34
N HIS A 256 0.50 21.64 -21.94
CA HIS A 256 -0.63 22.53 -21.64
C HIS A 256 -0.76 22.98 -20.17
N THR A 257 0.30 22.85 -19.38
CA THR A 257 0.41 23.47 -18.04
C THR A 257 0.83 24.94 -18.15
N LYS A 258 1.14 25.57 -17.01
CA LYS A 258 1.81 26.87 -16.92
C LYS A 258 3.17 26.75 -16.23
N ALA A 259 3.74 25.55 -16.18
CA ALA A 259 5.02 25.27 -15.54
C ALA A 259 6.18 25.89 -16.29
N THR A 260 6.56 27.08 -15.89
CA THR A 260 7.68 27.85 -16.49
C THR A 260 8.88 27.96 -15.56
N GLU A 261 8.75 27.49 -14.33
CA GLU A 261 9.76 27.55 -13.27
C GLU A 261 10.08 26.14 -12.75
N GLY A 262 11.26 25.97 -12.17
CA GLY A 262 11.65 24.75 -11.46
C GLY A 262 12.12 23.60 -12.36
N LEU A 263 12.47 23.84 -13.62
CA LEU A 263 13.02 22.79 -14.48
C LEU A 263 14.36 22.25 -13.92
N SER A 264 15.11 23.08 -13.19
CA SER A 264 16.34 22.70 -12.47
C SER A 264 16.12 21.63 -11.38
N ALA A 265 14.90 21.45 -10.90
CA ALA A 265 14.57 20.35 -9.99
C ALA A 265 14.78 18.95 -10.61
N LEU A 266 14.90 18.90 -11.93
CA LEU A 266 15.12 17.67 -12.69
C LEU A 266 16.62 17.40 -12.97
N GLU A 267 17.52 18.32 -12.61
CA GLU A 267 18.96 18.10 -12.66
C GLU A 267 19.32 16.84 -11.83
N GLU A 268 20.35 16.14 -12.21
CA GLU A 268 20.77 14.89 -11.58
C GLU A 268 19.74 13.72 -11.66
N ARG A 269 18.63 13.87 -12.40
CA ARG A 269 17.68 12.77 -12.68
C ARG A 269 18.10 12.04 -13.97
N ASN A 270 17.67 10.79 -14.10
CA ASN A 270 17.86 10.03 -15.33
C ASN A 270 16.68 10.27 -16.29
N MET A 271 16.45 11.53 -16.65
CA MET A 271 15.33 11.88 -17.53
C MET A 271 15.50 11.26 -18.91
N THR A 272 14.54 10.42 -19.29
CA THR A 272 14.47 9.77 -20.61
C THR A 272 13.48 10.45 -21.54
N HIS A 273 12.39 11.02 -20.98
CA HIS A 273 11.34 11.66 -21.77
C HIS A 273 10.80 12.91 -21.07
N LEU A 274 10.69 13.99 -21.80
CA LEU A 274 9.98 15.19 -21.39
C LEU A 274 9.01 15.61 -22.49
N THR A 275 7.71 15.60 -22.19
CA THR A 275 6.68 16.07 -23.12
C THR A 275 6.16 17.43 -22.66
N ALA A 276 6.33 18.45 -23.51
CA ALA A 276 6.02 19.86 -23.22
C ALA A 276 5.31 20.51 -24.41
N VAL A 277 4.23 19.90 -24.88
CA VAL A 277 3.38 20.35 -26.00
C VAL A 277 2.52 21.54 -25.57
N GLY A 278 1.91 22.25 -26.51
CA GLY A 278 1.06 23.41 -26.24
C GLY A 278 1.84 24.71 -26.01
N GLY A 279 3.08 24.75 -26.49
CA GLY A 279 3.96 25.92 -26.43
C GLY A 279 4.56 26.17 -25.06
N ILE A 280 4.40 25.26 -24.10
CA ILE A 280 4.97 25.41 -22.74
C ILE A 280 6.50 25.44 -22.79
N TRP A 281 7.13 24.59 -23.60
CA TRP A 281 8.58 24.56 -23.76
C TRP A 281 9.16 25.93 -24.08
N ASN A 282 8.54 26.68 -24.99
CA ASN A 282 9.02 28.02 -25.41
C ASN A 282 8.76 29.10 -24.34
N LYS A 283 7.98 28.83 -23.31
CA LYS A 283 7.73 29.76 -22.19
C LYS A 283 8.74 29.58 -21.05
N ILE A 284 9.41 28.42 -21.00
CA ILE A 284 10.53 28.19 -20.08
C ILE A 284 11.72 29.05 -20.57
N SER A 285 12.50 29.58 -19.64
CA SER A 285 13.66 30.42 -20.02
C SER A 285 14.63 29.65 -20.92
N GLN A 286 15.34 30.38 -21.80
CA GLN A 286 16.36 29.75 -22.67
C GLN A 286 17.46 29.12 -21.82
N GLU A 287 17.87 29.80 -20.74
CA GLU A 287 18.89 29.34 -19.80
C GLU A 287 18.52 27.98 -19.17
N ASP A 288 17.30 27.85 -18.65
CA ASP A 288 16.84 26.60 -18.05
C ASP A 288 16.71 25.46 -19.06
N ARG A 289 16.27 25.77 -20.29
CA ARG A 289 16.19 24.77 -21.36
C ARG A 289 17.56 24.28 -21.81
N ASP A 290 18.54 25.18 -21.95
CA ASP A 290 19.89 24.84 -22.35
C ASP A 290 20.56 24.01 -21.24
N ALA A 291 20.40 24.38 -19.96
CA ALA A 291 20.89 23.62 -18.81
C ALA A 291 20.29 22.24 -18.79
N PHE A 292 18.97 22.11 -18.92
CA PHE A 292 18.31 20.81 -18.96
C PHE A 292 18.78 19.92 -20.10
N GLN A 293 18.99 20.48 -21.30
CA GLN A 293 19.47 19.71 -22.45
C GLN A 293 20.95 19.31 -22.31
N GLU A 294 21.77 20.13 -21.65
CA GLU A 294 23.17 19.80 -21.35
C GLU A 294 23.26 18.65 -20.35
N ASP A 295 22.39 18.66 -19.32
CA ASP A 295 22.32 17.64 -18.27
C ASP A 295 21.74 16.33 -18.80
N HIS A 296 20.79 16.41 -19.74
CA HIS A 296 20.03 15.26 -20.26
C HIS A 296 20.16 15.15 -21.80
N PRO A 297 21.37 14.90 -22.34
CA PRO A 297 21.61 14.93 -23.79
C PRO A 297 20.82 13.87 -24.56
N ASP A 298 20.46 12.74 -23.90
CA ASP A 298 19.72 11.62 -24.49
C ASP A 298 18.22 11.68 -24.21
N CYS A 299 17.73 12.70 -23.50
CA CYS A 299 16.32 12.85 -23.20
C CYS A 299 15.51 13.14 -24.46
N TRP A 300 14.47 12.36 -24.69
CA TRP A 300 13.52 12.62 -25.79
C TRP A 300 12.56 13.76 -25.41
N ILE A 301 12.81 14.95 -25.93
CA ILE A 301 12.01 16.14 -25.67
C ILE A 301 10.97 16.33 -26.78
N VAL A 302 9.67 16.23 -26.44
CA VAL A 302 8.54 16.40 -27.36
C VAL A 302 7.87 17.74 -27.09
N THR A 303 7.94 18.64 -28.08
CA THR A 303 7.43 20.02 -27.94
C THR A 303 6.28 20.35 -28.89
N SER A 304 5.92 19.43 -29.81
CA SER A 304 4.86 19.59 -30.79
C SER A 304 4.15 18.25 -31.05
N GLY A 305 2.95 18.32 -31.59
CA GLY A 305 2.11 17.16 -31.83
C GLY A 305 1.05 17.01 -30.75
N ASN A 306 0.60 15.78 -30.53
CA ASN A 306 -0.37 15.45 -29.49
C ASN A 306 0.37 15.09 -28.19
N GLU A 307 -0.08 15.64 -27.06
CA GLU A 307 0.53 15.47 -25.73
C GLU A 307 0.51 14.04 -25.22
N TYR A 308 -0.38 13.21 -25.75
CA TYR A 308 -0.50 11.78 -25.40
C TYR A 308 -0.03 10.86 -26.52
N GLY A 309 0.53 11.41 -27.58
CA GLY A 309 0.91 10.68 -28.78
C GLY A 309 2.33 10.13 -28.73
N VAL A 310 2.99 10.21 -29.91
CA VAL A 310 4.37 9.74 -30.11
C VAL A 310 5.33 10.52 -29.23
N GLY A 311 6.20 9.80 -28.53
CA GLY A 311 7.14 10.33 -27.55
C GLY A 311 6.60 10.42 -26.12
N TRP A 312 5.34 10.00 -25.88
CA TRP A 312 4.77 9.85 -24.54
C TRP A 312 4.15 8.48 -24.31
N ARG A 313 3.01 8.18 -24.94
CA ARG A 313 2.34 6.87 -24.82
C ARG A 313 2.70 5.91 -25.93
N TYR A 314 3.26 6.41 -27.00
CA TYR A 314 3.61 5.64 -28.21
C TYR A 314 5.04 5.93 -28.66
N GLU A 315 5.75 4.91 -29.12
CA GLU A 315 7.06 5.03 -29.76
C GLU A 315 6.90 5.54 -31.20
N ASP A 316 5.85 5.05 -31.87
CA ASP A 316 5.42 5.46 -33.19
C ASP A 316 3.87 5.48 -33.25
N LYS A 317 3.24 5.54 -34.41
CA LYS A 317 1.78 5.62 -34.52
C LYS A 317 1.02 4.36 -34.11
N GLU A 318 1.69 3.24 -33.94
CA GLU A 318 1.08 1.92 -33.72
C GLU A 318 1.61 1.24 -32.44
N THR A 319 2.86 1.51 -32.08
CA THR A 319 3.57 0.83 -30.99
C THR A 319 3.42 1.62 -29.68
N LYS A 320 2.81 1.03 -28.68
CA LYS A 320 2.77 1.60 -27.33
C LYS A 320 4.16 1.57 -26.71
N MET A 321 4.48 2.60 -25.92
CA MET A 321 5.63 2.56 -25.04
C MET A 321 5.42 1.49 -23.95
N GLU A 322 6.48 0.85 -23.53
CA GLU A 322 6.45 -0.23 -22.53
C GLU A 322 5.72 0.17 -21.25
N TRP A 323 5.96 1.39 -20.74
CA TRP A 323 5.30 1.88 -19.54
C TRP A 323 3.79 2.01 -19.73
N TYR A 324 3.34 2.48 -20.91
CA TYR A 324 1.92 2.67 -21.18
C TYR A 324 1.21 1.34 -21.46
N GLU A 325 1.90 0.37 -22.01
CA GLU A 325 1.39 -0.99 -22.14
C GLU A 325 1.12 -1.59 -20.75
N LYS A 326 2.11 -1.55 -19.86
CA LYS A 326 1.98 -2.00 -18.46
C LYS A 326 0.88 -1.25 -17.71
N ALA A 327 0.82 0.08 -17.82
CA ALA A 327 -0.22 0.88 -17.20
C ALA A 327 -1.61 0.55 -17.76
N SER A 328 -1.73 0.36 -19.07
CA SER A 328 -2.99 -0.01 -19.72
C SER A 328 -3.52 -1.36 -19.23
N GLU A 329 -2.65 -2.33 -19.03
CA GLU A 329 -3.00 -3.63 -18.45
C GLU A 329 -3.40 -3.49 -16.98
N ALA A 330 -2.60 -2.77 -16.17
CA ALA A 330 -2.86 -2.56 -14.75
C ALA A 330 -4.20 -1.86 -14.50
N PHE A 331 -4.50 -0.81 -15.27
CA PHE A 331 -5.75 -0.06 -15.17
C PHE A 331 -6.94 -0.75 -15.87
N LYS A 332 -6.69 -1.83 -16.59
CA LYS A 332 -7.70 -2.51 -17.41
C LYS A 332 -8.42 -1.55 -18.33
N TYR A 333 -7.65 -0.69 -19.01
CA TYR A 333 -8.24 0.20 -20.00
C TYR A 333 -8.99 -0.63 -21.04
N PRO A 334 -10.23 -0.24 -21.42
CA PRO A 334 -10.94 -0.95 -22.47
C PRO A 334 -10.05 -0.94 -23.71
N HIS A 335 -9.76 -2.12 -24.23
CA HIS A 335 -9.17 -2.26 -25.55
C HIS A 335 -10.20 -1.75 -26.56
N ALA A 336 -10.19 -0.47 -26.84
CA ALA A 336 -10.94 0.10 -27.93
C ALA A 336 -10.06 0.06 -29.18
N PRO A 337 -10.25 -0.91 -30.08
CA PRO A 337 -9.49 -0.93 -31.32
C PRO A 337 -9.80 0.24 -32.26
N ASN A 338 -10.73 1.13 -31.88
CA ASN A 338 -11.25 2.17 -32.77
C ASN A 338 -11.21 3.60 -32.21
N ASN A 339 -10.64 3.86 -31.03
CA ASN A 339 -10.53 5.23 -30.49
C ASN A 339 -9.11 5.82 -30.60
N VAL A 340 -8.26 5.23 -31.39
CA VAL A 340 -6.90 5.73 -31.64
C VAL A 340 -6.92 7.05 -32.44
N GLY A 341 -8.01 7.34 -33.15
CA GLY A 341 -8.14 8.54 -33.99
C GLY A 341 -8.24 9.88 -33.26
N TRP A 342 -8.55 9.89 -31.95
CA TRP A 342 -8.64 11.14 -31.20
C TRP A 342 -7.31 11.63 -30.64
N TYR A 343 -6.29 10.80 -30.62
CA TYR A 343 -4.99 11.09 -29.99
C TYR A 343 -3.83 11.12 -30.98
N LEU A 344 -4.08 10.91 -32.29
CA LEU A 344 -3.04 10.82 -33.32
C LEU A 344 -3.11 11.91 -34.39
N GLU A 345 -4.05 12.89 -34.28
CA GLU A 345 -4.11 14.05 -35.18
C GLU A 345 -3.37 15.28 -34.66
#